data_0f19ab9490c6a5d37299b9bfe85eba6c
#
_entry.id   0f19ab9490c6a5d37299b9bfe85eba6c
#
_cell.length_a   1.000
_cell.length_b   1.000
_cell.length_c   1.000
_cell.angle_alpha   90.00
_cell.angle_beta   90.00
_cell.angle_gamma   90.00
#
_symmetry.space_group_name_H-M   'P 1'
#
loop_
_entity.id
_entity.type
_entity.pdbx_description
1 polymer ?
#
loop_
_entity_poly.entity_id
_entity_poly.type
_entity_poly.pdbx_seq_one_letter_code
_entity_poly.pdbx_strand_id
1 'polypeptide(L)'
;MGQQETSRLFLALWPDPALRHRLREARDAWHWPRGATPVDAGKLHLTLHFLGEVPTGRLPELLDGFAVPFEPFRLALGRPVLWPHGIAVLEPLAEPPGLLALHARLSETLLALGLQPEARAYRPHVTMARRAGSVAAPEPGPAIGWDSASYALVESRAGRYTVLRDYPTS
;
A
#
# COMPACT_ATOMS: atom_id res chain seq x y z
N MET A 1 22.20 -26.93 -10.49
CA MET A 1 20.84 -26.53 -10.18
C MET A 1 20.79 -25.03 -10.02
N GLY A 2 20.02 -24.35 -10.82
CA GLY A 2 19.85 -22.91 -10.73
C GLY A 2 19.00 -22.50 -9.53
N GLN A 3 19.24 -21.29 -9.02
CA GLN A 3 18.35 -20.72 -8.01
C GLN A 3 17.00 -20.46 -8.67
N GLN A 4 15.93 -20.74 -7.92
CA GLN A 4 14.60 -20.44 -8.39
C GLN A 4 14.42 -18.91 -8.43
N GLU A 5 13.98 -18.39 -9.57
CA GLU A 5 13.70 -16.97 -9.70
C GLU A 5 12.48 -16.63 -8.86
N THR A 6 12.55 -15.50 -8.14
CA THR A 6 11.47 -15.01 -7.30
C THR A 6 11.04 -13.63 -7.71
N SER A 7 9.79 -13.30 -7.41
CA SER A 7 9.22 -11.96 -7.57
C SER A 7 8.78 -11.47 -6.21
N ARG A 8 9.13 -10.23 -5.87
CA ARG A 8 8.67 -9.61 -4.63
C ARG A 8 7.37 -8.88 -4.91
N LEU A 9 6.30 -9.27 -4.22
CA LEU A 9 4.95 -8.83 -4.54
C LEU A 9 4.24 -8.22 -3.35
N PHE A 10 3.32 -7.32 -3.65
CA PHE A 10 2.36 -6.81 -2.66
C PHE A 10 1.05 -6.43 -3.35
N LEU A 11 -0.04 -6.46 -2.58
CA LEU A 11 -1.35 -5.99 -3.02
C LEU A 11 -1.59 -4.61 -2.42
N ALA A 12 -2.11 -3.68 -3.20
CA ALA A 12 -2.23 -2.30 -2.79
C ALA A 12 -3.40 -1.58 -3.46
N LEU A 13 -3.89 -0.55 -2.78
CA LEU A 13 -4.65 0.50 -3.44
C LEU A 13 -3.65 1.38 -4.17
N TRP A 14 -3.84 1.55 -5.48
CA TRP A 14 -2.90 2.28 -6.32
C TRP A 14 -3.53 3.60 -6.76
N PRO A 15 -2.93 4.74 -6.42
CA PRO A 15 -3.56 6.03 -6.72
C PRO A 15 -3.50 6.37 -8.20
N ASP A 16 -4.55 7.06 -8.69
CA ASP A 16 -4.51 7.66 -10.01
C ASP A 16 -3.59 8.89 -10.00
N PRO A 17 -3.28 9.49 -11.16
CA PRO A 17 -2.34 10.63 -11.20
C PRO A 17 -2.78 11.84 -10.37
N ALA A 18 -4.06 12.18 -10.34
CA ALA A 18 -4.55 13.32 -9.57
C ALA A 18 -4.41 13.07 -8.07
N LEU A 19 -4.78 11.87 -7.60
CA LEU A 19 -4.63 11.49 -6.21
C LEU A 19 -3.15 11.41 -5.83
N ARG A 20 -2.32 10.86 -6.71
CA ARG A 20 -0.87 10.78 -6.48
C ARG A 20 -0.26 12.16 -6.28
N HIS A 21 -0.71 13.14 -7.03
CA HIS A 21 -0.26 14.53 -6.87
C HIS A 21 -0.61 15.06 -5.47
N ARG A 22 -1.84 14.79 -5.00
CA ARG A 22 -2.26 15.23 -3.67
C ARG A 22 -1.48 14.52 -2.55
N LEU A 23 -1.18 13.24 -2.73
CA LEU A 23 -0.34 12.49 -1.80
C LEU A 23 1.09 13.05 -1.76
N ARG A 24 1.61 13.45 -2.91
CA ARG A 24 2.93 14.09 -3.00
C ARG A 24 2.93 15.41 -2.25
N GLU A 25 1.90 16.23 -2.39
CA GLU A 25 1.78 17.47 -1.64
C GLU A 25 1.76 17.22 -0.13
N ALA A 26 1.05 16.18 0.32
CA ALA A 26 1.02 15.81 1.72
C ALA A 26 2.41 15.37 2.22
N ARG A 27 3.15 14.62 1.39
CA ARG A 27 4.54 14.24 1.69
C ARG A 27 5.42 15.48 1.84
N ASP A 28 5.27 16.43 0.93
CA ASP A 28 6.10 17.63 0.89
C ASP A 28 5.74 18.66 1.99
N ALA A 29 4.63 18.47 2.68
CA ALA A 29 4.25 19.30 3.82
C ALA A 29 5.09 19.04 5.08
N TRP A 30 5.78 17.92 5.13
CA TRP A 30 6.72 17.63 6.21
C TRP A 30 8.04 18.35 6.00
N HIS A 31 8.69 18.74 7.10
CA HIS A 31 10.05 19.30 7.07
C HIS A 31 11.05 18.18 7.34
N TRP A 32 11.43 17.47 6.30
CA TRP A 32 12.26 16.27 6.44
C TRP A 32 13.64 16.60 7.00
N PRO A 33 14.07 15.91 8.07
CA PRO A 33 15.43 16.09 8.57
C PRO A 33 16.46 15.51 7.61
N ARG A 34 17.70 15.92 7.78
CA ARG A 34 18.82 15.38 7.01
C ARG A 34 18.89 13.86 7.25
N GLY A 35 19.06 13.10 6.20
CA GLY A 35 19.10 11.64 6.27
C GLY A 35 17.76 10.94 6.12
N ALA A 36 16.65 11.69 6.17
CA ALA A 36 15.35 11.09 5.89
C ALA A 36 15.27 10.63 4.44
N THR A 37 14.47 9.59 4.21
CA THR A 37 14.24 9.06 2.87
C THR A 37 12.75 9.20 2.53
N PRO A 38 12.32 10.34 1.97
CA PRO A 38 10.96 10.49 1.49
C PRO A 38 10.66 9.46 0.38
N VAL A 39 9.44 8.96 0.37
CA VAL A 39 9.01 8.01 -0.66
C VAL A 39 8.84 8.73 -1.98
N ASP A 40 9.40 8.18 -3.06
CA ASP A 40 9.20 8.74 -4.39
C ASP A 40 7.71 8.84 -4.72
N ALA A 41 7.30 9.94 -5.35
CA ALA A 41 5.91 10.17 -5.67
C ALA A 41 5.28 9.00 -6.44
N GLY A 42 6.02 8.39 -7.37
CA GLY A 42 5.55 7.24 -8.14
C GLY A 42 5.36 5.97 -7.34
N LYS A 43 5.79 5.94 -6.09
CA LYS A 43 5.70 4.77 -5.21
C LYS A 43 4.70 4.95 -4.08
N LEU A 44 4.10 6.13 -3.93
CA LEU A 44 3.11 6.38 -2.88
C LEU A 44 1.89 5.48 -3.13
N HIS A 45 1.50 4.72 -2.11
CA HIS A 45 0.38 3.77 -2.20
C HIS A 45 -0.09 3.38 -0.81
N LEU A 46 -1.22 2.69 -0.74
CA LEU A 46 -1.71 2.10 0.51
C LEU A 46 -1.66 0.58 0.36
N THR A 47 -0.78 -0.05 1.13
CA THR A 47 -0.61 -1.51 1.06
C THR A 47 -1.80 -2.23 1.69
N LEU A 48 -2.28 -3.27 1.01
CA LEU A 48 -3.27 -4.20 1.55
C LEU A 48 -2.56 -5.40 2.17
N HIS A 49 -1.68 -6.06 1.43
CA HIS A 49 -0.93 -7.21 1.90
C HIS A 49 0.46 -7.28 1.26
N PHE A 50 1.47 -7.56 2.05
CA PHE A 50 2.79 -7.93 1.54
C PHE A 50 2.83 -9.45 1.35
N LEU A 51 3.22 -9.89 0.16
CA LEU A 51 3.40 -11.30 -0.12
C LEU A 51 4.85 -11.73 0.10
N GLY A 52 5.79 -10.78 0.05
CA GLY A 52 7.20 -11.06 0.07
C GLY A 52 7.66 -11.69 -1.24
N GLU A 53 8.73 -12.46 -1.19
CA GLU A 53 9.25 -13.11 -2.37
C GLU A 53 8.52 -14.41 -2.64
N VAL A 54 7.99 -14.57 -3.84
CA VAL A 54 7.30 -15.78 -4.27
C VAL A 54 7.97 -16.32 -5.56
N PRO A 55 7.96 -17.63 -5.78
CA PRO A 55 8.50 -18.17 -7.04
C PRO A 55 7.80 -17.54 -8.24
N THR A 56 8.57 -17.03 -9.19
CA THR A 56 8.03 -16.36 -10.37
C THR A 56 7.10 -17.27 -11.17
N GLY A 57 7.34 -18.58 -11.16
CA GLY A 57 6.46 -19.54 -11.81
C GLY A 57 5.04 -19.58 -11.25
N ARG A 58 4.82 -19.04 -10.05
CA ARG A 58 3.47 -18.97 -9.47
C ARG A 58 2.66 -17.75 -9.94
N LEU A 59 3.28 -16.82 -10.66
CA LEU A 59 2.58 -15.59 -11.06
C LEU A 59 1.24 -15.84 -11.78
N PRO A 60 1.13 -16.76 -12.76
CA PRO A 60 -0.15 -16.97 -13.43
C PRO A 60 -1.28 -17.33 -12.46
N GLU A 61 -1.04 -18.26 -11.52
CA GLU A 61 -2.09 -18.66 -10.56
C GLU A 61 -2.40 -17.53 -9.57
N LEU A 62 -1.37 -16.76 -9.17
CA LEU A 62 -1.58 -15.65 -8.24
C LEU A 62 -2.36 -14.52 -8.87
N LEU A 63 -2.03 -14.17 -10.12
CA LEU A 63 -2.74 -13.13 -10.85
C LEU A 63 -4.24 -13.42 -10.93
N ASP A 64 -4.61 -14.66 -11.22
CA ASP A 64 -6.01 -15.04 -11.27
C ASP A 64 -6.63 -15.22 -9.87
N GLY A 65 -5.86 -15.79 -8.95
CA GLY A 65 -6.35 -16.08 -7.60
C GLY A 65 -6.66 -14.85 -6.77
N PHE A 66 -5.97 -13.72 -7.00
CA PHE A 66 -6.22 -12.51 -6.26
C PHE A 66 -7.38 -11.67 -6.80
N ALA A 67 -8.07 -12.13 -7.82
CA ALA A 67 -9.29 -11.46 -8.29
C ALA A 67 -10.45 -11.84 -7.35
N VAL A 68 -10.78 -10.96 -6.41
CA VAL A 68 -11.88 -11.18 -5.46
C VAL A 68 -12.94 -10.11 -5.66
N PRO A 69 -14.22 -10.44 -5.45
CA PRO A 69 -15.28 -9.45 -5.52
C PRO A 69 -15.16 -8.49 -4.32
N PHE A 70 -15.43 -7.21 -4.53
CA PHE A 70 -15.49 -6.23 -3.47
C PHE A 70 -16.37 -5.05 -3.90
N GLU A 71 -16.86 -4.30 -2.93
CA GLU A 71 -17.65 -3.12 -3.17
C GLU A 71 -16.76 -1.88 -3.10
N PRO A 72 -17.01 -0.85 -3.94
CA PRO A 72 -16.27 0.40 -3.86
C PRO A 72 -16.40 1.02 -2.47
N PHE A 73 -15.36 1.70 -2.03
CA PHE A 73 -15.38 2.41 -0.76
C PHE A 73 -14.62 3.72 -0.90
N ARG A 74 -14.81 4.60 0.08
CA ARG A 74 -14.14 5.89 0.12
C ARG A 74 -13.31 6.01 1.39
N LEU A 75 -12.03 6.37 1.22
CA LEU A 75 -11.13 6.74 2.28
C LEU A 75 -11.02 8.25 2.39
N ALA A 76 -10.79 8.74 3.59
CA ALA A 76 -10.36 10.12 3.80
C ALA A 76 -9.05 10.07 4.59
N LEU A 77 -7.93 10.34 3.93
CA LEU A 77 -6.62 10.39 4.55
C LEU A 77 -6.40 11.78 5.15
N GLY A 78 -6.11 11.85 6.43
CA GLY A 78 -6.04 13.15 7.08
C GLY A 78 -5.21 13.22 8.35
N ARG A 79 -4.57 12.14 8.79
CA ARG A 79 -3.73 12.15 10.00
C ARG A 79 -2.27 11.88 9.67
N PRO A 80 -1.43 12.95 9.56
CA PRO A 80 0.01 12.76 9.50
C PRO A 80 0.54 12.32 10.86
N VAL A 81 1.25 11.22 10.91
CA VAL A 81 1.74 10.62 12.16
C VAL A 81 3.16 10.11 11.97
N LEU A 82 3.99 10.27 12.99
CA LEU A 82 5.29 9.63 13.03
C LEU A 82 5.17 8.35 13.86
N TRP A 83 5.37 7.22 13.20
CA TRP A 83 5.39 5.91 13.84
C TRP A 83 6.78 5.63 14.43
N PRO A 84 6.90 4.63 15.31
CA PRO A 84 8.21 4.20 15.81
C PRO A 84 9.18 3.89 14.67
N HIS A 85 10.48 4.02 14.95
CA HIS A 85 11.57 3.76 14.01
C HIS A 85 11.65 4.74 12.84
N GLY A 86 11.12 5.96 13.02
CA GLY A 86 11.24 7.02 12.03
C GLY A 86 10.42 6.82 10.77
N ILE A 87 9.29 6.13 10.87
CA ILE A 87 8.39 5.92 9.73
C ILE A 87 7.29 6.97 9.78
N ALA A 88 7.32 7.91 8.84
CA ALA A 88 6.30 8.95 8.73
C ALA A 88 5.19 8.47 7.80
N VAL A 89 3.95 8.56 8.26
CA VAL A 89 2.79 8.01 7.53
C VAL A 89 1.65 9.02 7.49
N LEU A 90 0.72 8.78 6.57
CA LEU A 90 -0.58 9.45 6.52
C LEU A 90 -1.65 8.39 6.76
N GLU A 91 -2.41 8.57 7.85
CA GLU A 91 -3.46 7.62 8.23
C GLU A 91 -4.84 8.12 7.81
N PRO A 92 -5.78 7.19 7.54
CA PRO A 92 -7.17 7.58 7.33
C PRO A 92 -7.80 8.09 8.63
N LEU A 93 -8.78 8.99 8.48
CA LEU A 93 -9.55 9.50 9.62
C LEU A 93 -10.43 8.41 10.23
N ALA A 94 -10.86 7.46 9.42
CA ALA A 94 -11.62 6.29 9.85
C ALA A 94 -11.28 5.13 8.91
N GLU A 95 -11.53 3.91 9.36
CA GLU A 95 -11.31 2.72 8.56
C GLU A 95 -12.63 2.29 7.93
N PRO A 96 -12.83 2.50 6.61
CA PRO A 96 -14.09 2.14 5.97
C PRO A 96 -14.34 0.63 6.06
N PRO A 97 -15.57 0.20 6.34
CA PRO A 97 -15.89 -1.23 6.35
C PRO A 97 -15.55 -1.95 5.04
N GLY A 98 -15.70 -1.28 3.90
CA GLY A 98 -15.35 -1.86 2.60
C GLY A 98 -13.87 -2.18 2.46
N LEU A 99 -12.99 -1.31 3.00
CA LEU A 99 -11.56 -1.56 3.00
C LEU A 99 -11.23 -2.78 3.87
N LEU A 100 -11.79 -2.84 5.07
CA LEU A 100 -11.55 -3.95 5.99
C LEU A 100 -12.07 -5.26 5.41
N ALA A 101 -13.23 -5.23 4.74
CA ALA A 101 -13.78 -6.41 4.08
C ALA A 101 -12.90 -6.89 2.93
N LEU A 102 -12.38 -5.98 2.12
CA LEU A 102 -11.45 -6.34 1.04
C LEU A 102 -10.18 -6.96 1.61
N HIS A 103 -9.60 -6.33 2.63
CA HIS A 103 -8.40 -6.85 3.28
C HIS A 103 -8.65 -8.27 3.81
N ALA A 104 -9.78 -8.51 4.47
CA ALA A 104 -10.12 -9.82 5.02
C ALA A 104 -10.29 -10.88 3.93
N ARG A 105 -10.96 -10.54 2.82
CA ARG A 105 -11.11 -11.47 1.69
C ARG A 105 -9.77 -11.83 1.06
N LEU A 106 -8.89 -10.86 0.94
CA LEU A 106 -7.55 -11.10 0.42
C LEU A 106 -6.71 -11.95 1.39
N SER A 107 -6.89 -11.77 2.71
CA SER A 107 -6.25 -12.65 3.71
C SER A 107 -6.66 -14.10 3.51
N GLU A 108 -7.95 -14.36 3.32
CA GLU A 108 -8.47 -15.71 3.07
C GLU A 108 -7.89 -16.28 1.77
N THR A 109 -7.80 -15.45 0.74
CA THR A 109 -7.24 -15.86 -0.55
C THR A 109 -5.76 -16.21 -0.42
N LEU A 110 -4.99 -15.43 0.34
CA LEU A 110 -3.58 -15.73 0.62
C LEU A 110 -3.45 -17.12 1.23
N LEU A 111 -4.23 -17.42 2.26
CA LEU A 111 -4.22 -18.71 2.91
C LEU A 111 -4.58 -19.84 1.95
N ALA A 112 -5.60 -19.63 1.12
CA ALA A 112 -6.02 -20.63 0.13
C ALA A 112 -4.93 -20.90 -0.92
N LEU A 113 -4.10 -19.90 -1.21
CA LEU A 113 -2.98 -20.03 -2.14
C LEU A 113 -1.70 -20.54 -1.46
N GLY A 114 -1.75 -20.86 -0.17
CA GLY A 114 -0.61 -21.36 0.58
C GLY A 114 0.37 -20.27 1.03
N LEU A 115 -0.08 -19.02 1.04
CA LEU A 115 0.73 -17.89 1.49
C LEU A 115 0.29 -17.47 2.89
N GLN A 116 1.19 -16.79 3.62
CA GLN A 116 0.92 -16.35 4.97
C GLN A 116 0.62 -14.85 5.00
N PRO A 117 -0.60 -14.44 5.42
CA PRO A 117 -0.85 -13.03 5.72
C PRO A 117 -0.07 -12.60 6.96
N GLU A 118 0.16 -11.29 7.10
CA GLU A 118 0.81 -10.76 8.29
C GLU A 118 -0.02 -11.06 9.54
N ALA A 119 0.68 -11.42 10.63
CA ALA A 119 0.02 -11.75 11.89
C ALA A 119 -0.49 -10.51 12.62
N ARG A 120 0.06 -9.32 12.30
CA ARG A 120 -0.33 -8.06 12.96
C ARG A 120 -1.71 -7.61 12.52
N ALA A 121 -2.41 -6.90 13.41
CA ALA A 121 -3.65 -6.23 13.04
C ALA A 121 -3.40 -5.27 11.88
N TYR A 122 -4.31 -5.25 10.93
CA TYR A 122 -4.18 -4.36 9.78
C TYR A 122 -4.33 -2.90 10.19
N ARG A 123 -3.38 -2.08 9.79
CA ARG A 123 -3.38 -0.65 10.07
C ARG A 123 -3.14 0.10 8.75
N PRO A 124 -4.21 0.52 8.06
CA PRO A 124 -4.08 1.16 6.76
C PRO A 124 -3.35 2.50 6.86
N HIS A 125 -2.46 2.77 5.93
CA HIS A 125 -1.68 4.00 5.89
C HIS A 125 -0.97 4.15 4.55
N VAL A 126 -0.56 5.38 4.24
CA VAL A 126 0.37 5.66 3.15
C VAL A 126 1.69 6.08 3.79
N THR A 127 2.77 5.38 3.48
CA THR A 127 4.09 5.75 3.99
C THR A 127 4.60 6.97 3.23
N MET A 128 4.98 8.01 3.96
CA MET A 128 5.50 9.26 3.40
C MET A 128 7.02 9.27 3.35
N ALA A 129 7.67 8.73 4.38
CA ALA A 129 9.12 8.64 4.44
C ALA A 129 9.57 7.60 5.45
N ARG A 130 10.80 7.16 5.29
CA ARG A 130 11.51 6.33 6.27
C ARG A 130 12.71 7.10 6.79
N ARG A 131 13.32 6.62 7.88
CA ARG A 131 14.49 7.28 8.49
C ARG A 131 14.19 8.74 8.81
N ALA A 132 12.96 9.04 9.20
CA ALA A 132 12.55 10.41 9.48
C ALA A 132 12.93 10.87 10.90
N GLY A 133 13.58 10.02 11.68
CA GLY A 133 14.06 10.35 13.02
C GLY A 133 12.93 10.74 13.95
N SER A 134 13.02 11.92 14.53
CA SER A 134 12.01 12.46 15.44
C SER A 134 11.33 13.70 14.84
N VAL A 135 11.14 13.71 13.53
CA VAL A 135 10.49 14.83 12.85
C VAL A 135 9.09 15.08 13.43
N ALA A 136 8.71 16.35 13.53
CA ALA A 136 7.36 16.70 13.95
C ALA A 136 6.39 16.53 12.77
N ALA A 137 5.26 15.86 13.02
CA ALA A 137 4.22 15.76 12.00
C ALA A 137 3.64 17.16 11.73
N PRO A 138 3.33 17.51 10.47
CA PRO A 138 2.70 18.79 10.17
C PRO A 138 1.28 18.85 10.73
N GLU A 139 0.76 20.07 10.85
CA GLU A 139 -0.66 20.23 11.18
C GLU A 139 -1.50 19.57 10.09
N PRO A 140 -2.57 18.85 10.46
CA PRO A 140 -3.43 18.24 9.44
C PRO A 140 -4.03 19.29 8.51
N GLY A 141 -3.87 19.09 7.20
CA GLY A 141 -4.56 19.88 6.20
C GLY A 141 -5.93 19.28 5.86
N PRO A 142 -6.55 19.72 4.76
CA PRO A 142 -7.78 19.11 4.29
C PRO A 142 -7.58 17.62 4.03
N ALA A 143 -8.58 16.81 4.37
CA ALA A 143 -8.51 15.37 4.14
C ALA A 143 -8.43 15.08 2.65
N ILE A 144 -7.63 14.07 2.30
CA ILE A 144 -7.49 13.61 0.92
C ILE A 144 -8.49 12.48 0.70
N GLY A 145 -9.48 12.72 -0.16
CA GLY A 145 -10.47 11.71 -0.52
C GLY A 145 -9.89 10.71 -1.51
N TRP A 146 -10.14 9.44 -1.27
CA TRP A 146 -9.72 8.36 -2.15
C TRP A 146 -10.91 7.47 -2.43
N ASP A 147 -11.49 7.61 -3.62
CA ASP A 147 -12.56 6.73 -4.06
C ASP A 147 -11.92 5.48 -4.65
N SER A 148 -12.04 4.37 -3.94
CA SER A 148 -11.39 3.13 -4.35
C SER A 148 -12.38 2.22 -5.06
N ALA A 149 -12.12 2.00 -6.35
CA ALA A 149 -12.89 1.09 -7.20
C ALA A 149 -12.01 -0.01 -7.79
N SER A 150 -10.76 -0.10 -7.36
CA SER A 150 -9.82 -1.13 -7.81
C SER A 150 -8.70 -1.29 -6.80
N TYR A 151 -8.02 -2.42 -6.89
CA TYR A 151 -6.74 -2.64 -6.22
C TYR A 151 -5.79 -3.32 -7.21
N ALA A 152 -4.52 -3.42 -6.87
CA ALA A 152 -3.51 -3.90 -7.80
C ALA A 152 -2.57 -4.90 -7.14
N LEU A 153 -2.06 -5.82 -7.95
CA LEU A 153 -0.90 -6.64 -7.62
C LEU A 153 0.32 -5.96 -8.20
N VAL A 154 1.31 -5.66 -7.36
CA VAL A 154 2.48 -4.87 -7.71
C VAL A 154 3.73 -5.69 -7.45
N GLU A 155 4.68 -5.63 -8.39
CA GLU A 155 5.99 -6.23 -8.23
C GLU A 155 7.01 -5.14 -7.88
N SER A 156 7.84 -5.44 -6.88
CA SER A 156 8.98 -4.60 -6.51
C SER A 156 10.26 -5.29 -7.00
N ARG A 157 10.98 -4.64 -7.92
CA ARG A 157 12.22 -5.21 -8.45
C ARG A 157 13.24 -4.08 -8.65
N ALA A 158 14.41 -4.24 -8.01
CA ALA A 158 15.51 -3.27 -8.13
C ALA A 158 15.07 -1.83 -7.86
N GLY A 159 14.25 -1.63 -6.83
CA GLY A 159 13.76 -0.31 -6.44
C GLY A 159 12.65 0.24 -7.32
N ARG A 160 12.13 -0.54 -8.24
CA ARG A 160 11.03 -0.14 -9.13
C ARG A 160 9.76 -0.91 -8.79
N TYR A 161 8.61 -0.23 -8.90
CA TYR A 161 7.29 -0.83 -8.72
C TYR A 161 6.62 -0.95 -10.08
N THR A 162 6.13 -2.14 -10.40
CA THR A 162 5.39 -2.40 -11.63
C THR A 162 4.04 -2.99 -11.28
N VAL A 163 2.96 -2.34 -11.71
CA VAL A 163 1.62 -2.88 -11.58
C VAL A 163 1.47 -4.04 -12.56
N LEU A 164 1.29 -5.24 -12.03
CA LEU A 164 1.14 -6.43 -12.87
C LEU A 164 -0.30 -6.60 -13.35
N ARG A 165 -1.26 -6.26 -12.50
CA ARG A 165 -2.68 -6.33 -12.84
C ARG A 165 -3.49 -5.44 -11.91
N ASP A 166 -4.50 -4.77 -12.47
CA ASP A 166 -5.54 -4.09 -11.71
C ASP A 166 -6.77 -4.97 -11.59
N TYR A 167 -7.41 -4.91 -10.41
CA TYR A 167 -8.61 -5.67 -10.11
C TYR A 167 -9.74 -4.68 -9.83
N PRO A 168 -10.58 -4.39 -10.83
CA PRO A 168 -11.69 -3.46 -10.60
C PRO A 168 -12.83 -4.13 -9.83
N THR A 169 -13.74 -3.29 -9.30
CA THR A 169 -15.00 -3.79 -8.73
C THR A 169 -15.81 -4.51 -9.80
N SER A 170 -16.47 -5.56 -9.40
CA SER A 170 -17.33 -6.33 -10.32
C SER A 170 -18.68 -5.66 -10.55
#